data_175d085166b14c81b38a249f42e663f8
#
_entry.id   175d085166b14c81b38a249f42e663f8
#
_cell.length_a   1.000
_cell.length_b   1.000
_cell.length_c   1.000
_cell.angle_alpha   90.00
_cell.angle_beta   90.00
_cell.angle_gamma   90.00
#
_symmetry.space_group_name_H-M   'P 1'
#
loop_
_entity.id
_entity.type
_entity.pdbx_description
1 polymer ?
#
loop_
_entity_poly.entity_id
_entity_poly.type
_entity_poly.pdbx_seq_one_letter_code
_entity_poly.pdbx_strand_id
1 'polypeptide(L)'
;MEHVPNPQEVLAEFNRVLKNGGQLFATVPFVYPMHEAPYDFYRYTPYALRQLLQAAGFDVVFVTPRGGWIASIVHTFRRWDIPLRPQKNVKRLFIYCLIFLPIFAWLMLAVRVVPVRVLAWLDKVLDTEQTYTAGYAFHARKIRDA
;
A
#
# COMPACT_ATOMS: atom_id res chain seq x y z
N MET A 1 -6.02 -9.44 -3.69
CA MET A 1 -5.75 -9.47 -5.15
C MET A 1 -4.26 -9.61 -5.44
N GLU A 2 -3.40 -9.00 -4.67
CA GLU A 2 -1.95 -9.10 -4.82
C GLU A 2 -1.37 -10.49 -4.59
N HIS A 3 -2.07 -11.34 -3.82
CA HIS A 3 -1.64 -12.69 -3.43
C HIS A 3 -2.18 -13.80 -4.36
N VAL A 4 -2.75 -13.44 -5.50
CA VAL A 4 -3.28 -14.42 -6.46
C VAL A 4 -2.59 -14.26 -7.81
N PRO A 5 -2.20 -15.37 -8.47
CA PRO A 5 -1.49 -15.32 -9.76
C PRO A 5 -2.35 -14.72 -10.88
N ASN A 6 -3.67 -14.99 -10.86
CA ASN A 6 -4.61 -14.59 -11.91
C ASN A 6 -5.70 -13.65 -11.35
N PRO A 7 -5.44 -12.36 -11.21
CA PRO A 7 -6.43 -11.41 -10.66
C PRO A 7 -7.69 -11.26 -11.54
N GLN A 8 -7.59 -11.53 -12.84
CA GLN A 8 -8.73 -11.52 -13.76
C GLN A 8 -9.77 -12.59 -13.39
N GLU A 9 -9.32 -13.81 -13.06
CA GLU A 9 -10.19 -14.90 -12.64
C GLU A 9 -10.91 -14.58 -11.34
N VAL A 10 -10.21 -13.97 -10.39
CA VAL A 10 -10.81 -13.53 -9.12
C VAL A 10 -11.88 -12.47 -9.34
N LEU A 11 -11.62 -11.50 -10.23
CA LEU A 11 -12.60 -10.46 -10.55
C LEU A 11 -13.80 -11.01 -11.31
N ALA A 12 -13.58 -11.97 -12.22
CA ALA A 12 -14.67 -12.67 -12.90
C ALA A 12 -15.55 -13.45 -11.89
N GLU A 13 -14.93 -14.10 -10.89
CA GLU A 13 -15.67 -14.79 -9.84
C GLU A 13 -16.43 -13.81 -8.92
N PHE A 14 -15.88 -12.68 -8.58
CA PHE A 14 -16.62 -11.62 -7.88
C PHE A 14 -17.80 -11.11 -8.70
N ASN A 15 -17.60 -10.95 -10.01
CA ASN A 15 -18.72 -10.58 -10.90
C ASN A 15 -19.79 -11.67 -10.91
N ARG A 16 -19.42 -12.95 -11.03
CA ARG A 16 -20.34 -14.08 -11.06
C ARG A 16 -21.25 -14.15 -9.82
N VAL A 17 -20.66 -13.93 -8.63
CA VAL A 17 -21.42 -14.07 -7.36
C VAL A 17 -22.26 -12.83 -7.02
N LEU A 18 -21.93 -11.67 -7.55
CA LEU A 18 -22.68 -10.45 -7.33
C LEU A 18 -23.93 -10.41 -8.22
N LYS A 19 -25.02 -9.90 -7.67
CA LYS A 19 -26.22 -9.55 -8.47
C LYS A 19 -25.93 -8.33 -9.35
N ASN A 20 -26.71 -8.14 -10.42
CA ASN A 20 -26.65 -6.93 -11.23
C ASN A 20 -26.88 -5.70 -10.35
N GLY A 21 -26.04 -4.67 -10.50
CA GLY A 21 -25.98 -3.51 -9.61
C GLY A 21 -25.28 -3.76 -8.28
N GLY A 22 -24.82 -4.98 -7.99
CA GLY A 22 -24.04 -5.33 -6.80
C GLY A 22 -22.74 -4.55 -6.75
N GLN A 23 -22.26 -4.28 -5.52
CA GLN A 23 -21.14 -3.38 -5.28
C GLN A 23 -19.93 -4.17 -4.76
N LEU A 24 -18.76 -3.82 -5.25
CA LEU A 24 -17.46 -4.36 -4.86
C LEU A 24 -16.60 -3.25 -4.27
N PHE A 25 -16.25 -3.38 -2.99
CA PHE A 25 -15.29 -2.51 -2.31
C PHE A 25 -14.05 -3.32 -1.94
N ALA A 26 -12.88 -2.81 -2.28
CA ALA A 26 -11.65 -3.45 -1.85
C ALA A 26 -10.50 -2.44 -1.77
N THR A 27 -9.39 -2.91 -1.20
CA THR A 27 -8.14 -2.16 -1.13
C THR A 27 -7.00 -3.04 -1.61
N VAL A 28 -6.02 -2.41 -2.26
CA VAL A 28 -4.81 -3.07 -2.74
C VAL A 28 -3.57 -2.26 -2.36
N PRO A 29 -2.43 -2.90 -2.07
CA PRO A 29 -1.19 -2.20 -1.78
C PRO A 29 -0.57 -1.62 -3.07
N PHE A 30 0.23 -0.53 -2.90
CA PHE A 30 1.06 0.04 -3.95
C PHE A 30 2.50 0.23 -3.45
N VAL A 31 2.80 1.29 -2.69
CA VAL A 31 4.10 1.42 -2.03
C VAL A 31 4.06 0.63 -0.72
N TYR A 32 4.39 -0.64 -0.82
CA TYR A 32 4.30 -1.59 0.29
C TYR A 32 5.42 -2.62 0.21
N PRO A 33 6.09 -2.94 1.34
CA PRO A 33 7.10 -3.99 1.37
C PRO A 33 6.54 -5.35 0.91
N MET A 34 7.40 -6.16 0.34
CA MET A 34 7.06 -7.54 0.00
C MET A 34 6.64 -8.30 1.26
N HIS A 35 5.53 -9.02 1.20
CA HIS A 35 4.95 -9.75 2.32
C HIS A 35 4.29 -11.06 1.84
N GLU A 36 4.16 -12.02 2.73
CA GLU A 36 3.56 -13.33 2.46
C GLU A 36 4.22 -14.09 1.28
N ALA A 37 5.54 -13.90 1.11
CA ALA A 37 6.28 -14.64 0.08
C ALA A 37 6.11 -16.17 0.24
N PRO A 38 5.96 -16.92 -0.87
CA PRO A 38 6.16 -16.53 -2.26
C PRO A 38 4.90 -16.03 -2.98
N TYR A 39 3.82 -15.71 -2.29
CA TYR A 39 2.51 -15.41 -2.88
C TYR A 39 2.23 -13.91 -3.00
N ASP A 40 3.24 -13.08 -3.15
CA ASP A 40 3.12 -11.61 -3.30
C ASP A 40 3.47 -11.22 -4.75
N PHE A 41 2.46 -11.17 -5.63
CA PHE A 41 2.65 -11.11 -7.07
C PHE A 41 2.53 -9.69 -7.65
N TYR A 42 1.63 -8.84 -7.11
CA TYR A 42 1.26 -7.60 -7.79
C TYR A 42 1.26 -6.37 -6.89
N ARG A 43 1.54 -5.23 -7.55
CA ARG A 43 1.26 -3.86 -7.09
C ARG A 43 0.50 -3.15 -8.19
N TYR A 44 -0.70 -2.67 -7.89
CA TYR A 44 -1.59 -2.14 -8.90
C TYR A 44 -1.53 -0.62 -8.95
N THR A 45 -1.37 -0.06 -10.16
CA THR A 45 -1.64 1.34 -10.42
C THR A 45 -3.15 1.58 -10.55
N PRO A 46 -3.64 2.82 -10.36
CA PRO A 46 -5.07 3.11 -10.56
C PRO A 46 -5.54 2.81 -11.99
N TYR A 47 -4.66 2.90 -12.98
CA TYR A 47 -4.96 2.58 -14.37
C TYR A 47 -5.14 1.08 -14.57
N ALA A 48 -4.26 0.27 -14.01
CA ALA A 48 -4.38 -1.19 -14.06
C ALA A 48 -5.66 -1.68 -13.37
N LEU A 49 -6.01 -1.11 -12.20
CA LEU A 49 -7.25 -1.44 -11.50
C LEU A 49 -8.48 -1.12 -12.34
N ARG A 50 -8.54 0.06 -12.95
CA ARG A 50 -9.65 0.44 -13.83
C ARG A 50 -9.79 -0.53 -15.01
N GLN A 51 -8.68 -0.83 -15.68
CA GLN A 51 -8.68 -1.76 -16.81
C GLN A 51 -9.16 -3.16 -16.41
N LEU A 52 -8.64 -3.72 -15.32
CA LEU A 52 -9.04 -5.04 -14.84
C LEU A 52 -10.51 -5.12 -14.43
N LEU A 53 -11.01 -4.11 -13.70
CA LEU A 53 -12.40 -4.05 -13.26
C LEU A 53 -13.37 -3.92 -14.46
N GLN A 54 -13.05 -3.04 -15.42
CA GLN A 54 -13.85 -2.86 -16.62
C GLN A 54 -13.88 -4.12 -17.49
N ALA A 55 -12.74 -4.80 -17.65
CA ALA A 55 -12.66 -6.07 -18.37
C ALA A 55 -13.51 -7.17 -17.71
N ALA A 56 -13.63 -7.14 -16.38
CA ALA A 56 -14.44 -8.07 -15.61
C ALA A 56 -15.92 -7.63 -15.46
N GLY A 57 -16.41 -6.68 -16.28
CA GLY A 57 -17.83 -6.28 -16.30
C GLY A 57 -18.27 -5.35 -15.18
N PHE A 58 -17.35 -4.62 -14.56
CA PHE A 58 -17.66 -3.61 -13.55
C PHE A 58 -17.57 -2.19 -14.10
N ASP A 59 -18.46 -1.33 -13.63
CA ASP A 59 -18.35 0.12 -13.71
C ASP A 59 -17.54 0.64 -12.51
N VAL A 60 -16.49 1.41 -12.77
CA VAL A 60 -15.60 1.90 -11.72
C VAL A 60 -16.09 3.24 -11.20
N VAL A 61 -16.71 3.22 -10.02
CA VAL A 61 -17.23 4.42 -9.37
C VAL A 61 -16.11 5.33 -8.91
N PHE A 62 -15.10 4.78 -8.20
CA PHE A 62 -13.87 5.50 -7.88
C PHE A 62 -12.69 4.55 -7.68
N VAL A 63 -11.49 5.08 -7.87
CA VAL A 63 -10.21 4.55 -7.38
C VAL A 63 -9.50 5.72 -6.72
N THR A 64 -9.26 5.63 -5.42
CA THR A 64 -8.67 6.70 -4.63
C THR A 64 -7.42 6.22 -3.88
N PRO A 65 -6.37 7.04 -3.77
CA PRO A 65 -5.19 6.71 -3.00
C PRO A 65 -5.50 6.66 -1.50
N ARG A 66 -4.75 5.83 -0.78
CA ARG A 66 -4.83 5.66 0.67
C ARG A 66 -3.61 6.25 1.35
N GLY A 67 -3.68 7.54 1.66
CA GLY A 67 -2.56 8.33 2.17
C GLY A 67 -1.59 8.74 1.06
N GLY A 68 -0.80 9.77 1.33
CA GLY A 68 0.24 10.28 0.45
C GLY A 68 1.63 9.73 0.80
N TRP A 69 2.67 10.44 0.37
CA TRP A 69 4.06 10.02 0.56
C TRP A 69 4.49 9.98 2.04
N ILE A 70 3.99 10.91 2.89
CA ILE A 70 4.30 10.93 4.33
C ILE A 70 3.73 9.68 5.01
N ALA A 71 2.45 9.36 4.76
CA ALA A 71 1.82 8.17 5.30
C ALA A 71 2.53 6.90 4.83
N SER A 72 2.97 6.84 3.57
CA SER A 72 3.71 5.70 3.00
C SER A 72 5.07 5.52 3.65
N ILE A 73 5.83 6.61 3.85
CA ILE A 73 7.11 6.59 4.56
C ILE A 73 6.92 6.13 5.99
N VAL A 74 6.00 6.75 6.73
CA VAL A 74 5.72 6.41 8.13
C VAL A 74 5.29 4.96 8.27
N HIS A 75 4.43 4.48 7.37
CA HIS A 75 3.99 3.09 7.34
C HIS A 75 5.16 2.13 7.12
N THR A 76 6.06 2.45 6.19
CA THR A 76 7.27 1.68 5.91
C THR A 76 8.15 1.60 7.15
N PHE A 77 8.41 2.74 7.81
CA PHE A 77 9.23 2.77 9.03
C PHE A 77 8.57 2.08 10.22
N ARG A 78 7.26 2.15 10.39
CA ARG A 78 6.55 1.44 11.46
C ARG A 78 6.61 -0.08 11.34
N ARG A 79 6.79 -0.60 10.11
CA ARG A 79 6.89 -2.04 9.82
C ARG A 79 8.32 -2.51 9.55
N TRP A 80 9.29 -1.60 9.57
CA TRP A 80 10.67 -1.94 9.32
C TRP A 80 11.28 -2.63 10.57
N ASP A 81 11.14 -3.93 10.63
CA ASP A 81 11.97 -4.77 11.47
C ASP A 81 13.33 -4.86 10.79
N ILE A 82 14.27 -4.02 11.22
CA ILE A 82 15.64 -4.05 10.71
C ILE A 82 16.27 -5.35 11.19
N PRO A 83 16.47 -6.36 10.33
CA PRO A 83 17.26 -7.51 10.71
C PRO A 83 18.71 -7.02 10.85
N LEU A 84 19.18 -6.85 12.07
CA LEU A 84 20.58 -6.58 12.37
C LEU A 84 21.40 -7.82 11.99
N ARG A 85 21.72 -7.98 10.70
CA ARG A 85 22.67 -8.98 10.25
C ARG A 85 24.07 -8.51 10.66
N PRO A 86 24.84 -9.31 11.40
CA PRO A 86 26.19 -8.94 11.80
C PRO A 86 27.07 -8.80 10.54
N GLN A 87 27.44 -7.58 10.21
CA GLN A 87 28.41 -7.32 9.16
C GLN A 87 29.84 -7.49 9.68
N LYS A 88 30.71 -8.05 8.84
CA LYS A 88 32.11 -8.41 9.18
C LYS A 88 33.01 -7.21 9.57
N ASN A 89 32.59 -5.95 9.39
CA ASN A 89 33.35 -4.74 9.74
C ASN A 89 32.75 -4.01 10.95
N VAL A 90 32.91 -4.63 12.12
CA VAL A 90 32.30 -4.19 13.39
C VAL A 90 32.75 -2.78 13.83
N LYS A 91 33.98 -2.34 13.54
CA LYS A 91 34.47 -1.02 14.00
C LYS A 91 33.79 0.18 13.33
N ARG A 92 33.54 0.13 12.04
CA ARG A 92 32.79 1.20 11.34
C ARG A 92 31.32 1.21 11.74
N LEU A 93 30.73 0.03 11.87
CA LEU A 93 29.35 -0.12 12.33
C LEU A 93 29.16 0.48 13.73
N PHE A 94 30.15 0.29 14.65
CA PHE A 94 30.09 0.81 16.01
C PHE A 94 30.08 2.36 16.06
N ILE A 95 30.85 3.03 15.21
CA ILE A 95 30.87 4.49 15.11
C ILE A 95 29.55 5.02 14.52
N TYR A 96 29.01 4.38 13.48
CA TYR A 96 27.70 4.74 12.93
C TYR A 96 26.58 4.50 13.94
N CYS A 97 26.62 3.40 14.69
CA CYS A 97 25.65 3.11 15.73
C CYS A 97 25.67 4.14 16.86
N LEU A 98 26.86 4.59 17.33
CA LEU A 98 26.98 5.59 18.38
C LEU A 98 26.42 6.96 17.99
N ILE A 99 26.56 7.37 16.73
CA ILE A 99 26.15 8.70 16.27
C ILE A 99 24.72 8.68 15.72
N PHE A 100 24.39 7.71 14.88
CA PHE A 100 23.12 7.69 14.15
C PHE A 100 22.00 6.92 14.86
N LEU A 101 22.33 5.95 15.72
CA LEU A 101 21.32 5.14 16.42
C LEU A 101 20.42 6.00 17.33
N PRO A 102 20.96 6.90 18.17
CA PRO A 102 20.09 7.73 19.02
C PRO A 102 19.23 8.71 18.20
N ILE A 103 19.77 9.31 17.14
CA ILE A 103 19.02 10.21 16.26
C ILE A 103 17.92 9.43 15.53
N PHE A 104 18.27 8.26 15.00
CA PHE A 104 17.33 7.38 14.29
C PHE A 104 16.27 6.81 15.24
N ALA A 105 16.67 6.38 16.44
CA ALA A 105 15.73 5.91 17.46
C ALA A 105 14.76 7.00 17.90
N TRP A 106 15.24 8.22 18.08
CA TRP A 106 14.40 9.37 18.41
C TRP A 106 13.43 9.70 17.28
N LEU A 107 13.91 9.70 16.02
CA LEU A 107 13.06 9.92 14.84
C LEU A 107 11.99 8.82 14.71
N MET A 108 12.37 7.56 14.96
CA MET A 108 11.44 6.44 14.95
C MET A 108 10.38 6.55 16.04
N LEU A 109 10.78 6.97 17.23
CA LEU A 109 9.86 7.20 18.34
C LEU A 109 8.91 8.35 18.02
N ALA A 110 9.44 9.47 17.50
CA ALA A 110 8.65 10.62 17.09
C ALA A 110 7.60 10.22 16.03
N VAL A 111 8.00 9.45 15.02
CA VAL A 111 7.09 8.96 13.97
C VAL A 111 6.01 8.03 14.53
N ARG A 112 6.31 7.22 15.56
CA ARG A 112 5.32 6.34 16.21
C ARG A 112 4.32 7.11 17.06
N VAL A 113 4.72 8.24 17.62
CA VAL A 113 3.88 9.06 18.51
C VAL A 113 2.97 10.02 17.73
N VAL A 114 3.36 10.41 16.50
CA VAL A 114 2.54 11.32 15.68
C VAL A 114 1.18 10.68 15.37
N PRO A 115 0.07 11.33 15.74
CA PRO A 115 -1.28 10.83 15.46
C PRO A 115 -1.50 10.67 13.95
N VAL A 116 -2.15 9.59 13.54
CA VAL A 116 -2.46 9.30 12.12
C VAL A 116 -3.22 10.46 11.46
N ARG A 117 -4.05 11.18 12.24
CA ARG A 117 -4.79 12.37 11.74
C ARG A 117 -3.87 13.52 11.32
N VAL A 118 -2.77 13.75 12.05
CA VAL A 118 -1.77 14.78 11.71
C VAL A 118 -1.03 14.40 10.45
N LEU A 119 -0.65 13.13 10.30
CA LEU A 119 -0.02 12.61 9.09
C LEU A 119 -0.93 12.75 7.88
N ALA A 120 -2.21 12.40 8.02
CA ALA A 120 -3.19 12.54 6.94
C ALA A 120 -3.44 14.01 6.56
N TRP A 121 -3.40 14.91 7.53
CA TRP A 121 -3.50 16.36 7.28
C TRP A 121 -2.26 16.87 6.54
N LEU A 122 -1.05 16.49 6.98
CA LEU A 122 0.20 16.84 6.31
C LEU A 122 0.24 16.30 4.87
N ASP A 123 -0.17 15.07 4.64
CA ASP A 123 -0.27 14.49 3.30
C ASP A 123 -1.19 15.33 2.40
N LYS A 124 -2.34 15.74 2.92
CA LYS A 124 -3.31 16.52 2.16
C LYS A 124 -2.80 17.93 1.80
N VAL A 125 -1.96 18.51 2.67
CA VAL A 125 -1.39 19.88 2.46
C VAL A 125 -0.17 19.83 1.56
N LEU A 126 0.69 18.82 1.69
CA LEU A 126 2.01 18.75 1.04
C LEU A 126 2.03 17.86 -0.21
N ASP A 127 1.10 16.92 -0.34
CA ASP A 127 1.02 15.99 -1.47
C ASP A 127 -0.40 16.02 -2.08
N THR A 128 -0.66 17.05 -2.86
CA THR A 128 -1.98 17.26 -3.51
C THR A 128 -2.31 16.20 -4.56
N GLU A 129 -1.30 15.63 -5.22
CA GLU A 129 -1.48 14.64 -6.29
C GLU A 129 -1.53 13.20 -5.77
N GLN A 130 -1.02 12.95 -4.57
CA GLN A 130 -0.97 11.63 -3.91
C GLN A 130 -0.43 10.51 -4.82
N THR A 131 0.58 10.84 -5.63
CA THR A 131 1.22 9.88 -6.55
C THR A 131 1.99 8.79 -5.79
N TYR A 132 2.52 9.14 -4.60
CA TYR A 132 3.16 8.23 -3.68
C TYR A 132 2.18 7.81 -2.58
N THR A 133 1.49 6.69 -2.75
CA THR A 133 0.50 6.19 -1.80
C THR A 133 0.83 4.77 -1.34
N ALA A 134 0.46 4.43 -0.11
CA ALA A 134 0.60 3.07 0.43
C ALA A 134 -0.25 2.04 -0.35
N GLY A 135 -1.32 2.50 -0.98
CA GLY A 135 -2.21 1.67 -1.78
C GLY A 135 -3.42 2.43 -2.29
N TYR A 136 -4.31 1.71 -2.93
CA TYR A 136 -5.56 2.26 -3.45
C TYR A 136 -6.77 1.58 -2.83
N ALA A 137 -7.82 2.37 -2.58
CA ALA A 137 -9.16 1.87 -2.33
C ALA A 137 -9.99 2.07 -3.59
N PHE A 138 -10.82 1.09 -3.94
CA PHE A 138 -11.71 1.22 -5.06
C PHE A 138 -13.13 0.78 -4.74
N HIS A 139 -14.07 1.37 -5.47
CA HIS A 139 -15.46 0.99 -5.50
C HIS A 139 -15.87 0.75 -6.95
N ALA A 140 -16.44 -0.40 -7.20
CA ALA A 140 -16.96 -0.79 -8.50
C ALA A 140 -18.34 -1.39 -8.37
N ARG A 141 -19.16 -1.27 -9.43
CA ARG A 141 -20.52 -1.78 -9.49
C ARG A 141 -20.66 -2.73 -10.67
N LYS A 142 -21.24 -3.90 -10.48
CA LYS A 142 -21.52 -4.84 -11.56
C LYS A 142 -22.53 -4.24 -12.52
N ILE A 143 -22.20 -4.20 -13.82
CA ILE A 143 -23.07 -3.71 -14.89
C ILE A 143 -23.47 -4.80 -15.88
N ARG A 144 -22.65 -5.85 -16.01
CA ARG A 144 -22.90 -6.99 -16.89
C ARG A 144 -22.18 -8.23 -16.37
N ASP A 145 -22.55 -9.38 -16.88
CA ASP A 145 -21.79 -10.61 -16.66
C ASP A 145 -20.42 -10.51 -17.35
N ALA A 146 -19.38 -11.09 -16.70
CA ALA A 146 -18.00 -11.08 -17.14
C ALA A 146 -17.76 -12.01 -18.34
#